data_be17f92598d1c280ae1403232a312ca4
#
_entry.id   be17f92598d1c280ae1403232a312ca4
#
_cell.length_a   1.000
_cell.length_b   1.000
_cell.length_c   1.000
_cell.angle_alpha   90.00
_cell.angle_beta   90.00
_cell.angle_gamma   90.00
#
_symmetry.space_group_name_H-M   'P 1'
#
loop_
_entity.id
_entity.type
_entity.pdbx_description
1 polymer ?
#
loop_
_entity_poly.entity_id
_entity_poly.type
_entity_poly.pdbx_seq_one_letter_code
_entity_poly.pdbx_strand_id
1 'polypeptide(L)'
;YEFKVSGDDINTTLIDLSSNDYFGLSRDKDVINAAHETTLIEGLGSGSSRFISGSRPIHKSLETNLGKWLNQDSVLLFPSGYQANIAAIQALTDKNSIIIADRLIHNSLLVGSKTSGAKLIRFLHNNLKDLEKKLSKYSIINNSILVVIESIYSMEGSIAPIEKITKLCKKHNCKLLVDEAHALGILGNQGKGLSHPFLDSI
;
A
#
# COMPACT_ATOMS: atom_id res chain seq x y z
N TYR A 1 10.09 6.62 -19.94
CA TYR A 1 10.08 8.05 -20.26
C TYR A 1 11.43 8.50 -20.80
N GLU A 2 11.40 9.29 -21.85
CA GLU A 2 12.57 10.02 -22.34
C GLU A 2 12.43 11.47 -21.90
N PHE A 3 13.42 12.05 -21.28
CA PHE A 3 13.44 13.47 -20.96
C PHE A 3 14.79 14.08 -21.33
N LYS A 4 14.74 15.35 -21.74
CA LYS A 4 15.93 16.13 -22.06
C LYS A 4 16.44 16.81 -20.80
N VAL A 5 17.67 16.58 -20.46
CA VAL A 5 18.36 17.34 -19.40
C VAL A 5 18.78 18.69 -19.99
N SER A 6 18.26 19.78 -19.42
CA SER A 6 18.71 21.13 -19.77
C SER A 6 19.97 21.46 -18.94
N GLY A 7 21.10 21.48 -19.58
CA GLY A 7 22.40 21.91 -19.06
C GLY A 7 23.38 21.93 -20.21
N ASP A 8 24.38 22.82 -20.16
CA ASP A 8 25.29 23.10 -21.25
C ASP A 8 25.75 21.85 -21.98
N ASP A 9 25.45 21.77 -23.28
CA ASP A 9 26.00 20.86 -24.30
C ASP A 9 25.57 19.38 -24.34
N ILE A 10 24.53 18.94 -23.69
CA ILE A 10 24.12 17.51 -23.80
C ILE A 10 22.72 17.39 -24.41
N ASN A 11 22.63 17.20 -25.71
CA ASN A 11 21.44 16.66 -26.41
C ASN A 11 21.33 15.14 -26.16
N THR A 12 21.37 14.74 -24.90
CA THR A 12 21.31 13.31 -24.52
C THR A 12 19.86 12.99 -24.13
N THR A 13 19.26 12.07 -24.84
CA THR A 13 17.99 11.46 -24.44
C THR A 13 18.28 10.43 -23.34
N LEU A 14 17.72 10.65 -22.15
CA LEU A 14 17.84 9.71 -21.03
C LEU A 14 16.58 8.87 -20.92
N ILE A 15 16.74 7.61 -20.58
CA ILE A 15 15.64 6.73 -20.22
C ILE A 15 15.40 6.85 -18.72
N ASP A 16 14.19 7.27 -18.31
CA ASP A 16 13.81 7.38 -16.91
C ASP A 16 13.46 6.01 -16.33
N LEU A 17 14.34 5.48 -15.49
CA LEU A 17 14.11 4.24 -14.75
C LEU A 17 13.63 4.49 -13.32
N SER A 18 13.42 5.75 -12.92
CA SER A 18 12.97 6.13 -11.58
C SER A 18 11.47 6.37 -11.47
N SER A 19 10.77 6.40 -12.61
CA SER A 19 9.33 6.64 -12.66
C SER A 19 8.52 5.45 -12.14
N ASN A 20 7.51 5.73 -11.30
CA ASN A 20 6.50 4.76 -10.89
C ASN A 20 5.32 4.67 -11.88
N ASP A 21 5.32 5.43 -12.96
CA ASP A 21 4.31 5.36 -14.02
C ASP A 21 4.65 4.22 -14.99
N TYR A 22 4.57 2.99 -14.51
CA TYR A 22 5.04 1.78 -15.19
C TYR A 22 4.42 1.54 -16.56
N PHE A 23 3.17 1.98 -16.77
CA PHE A 23 2.44 1.85 -18.04
C PHE A 23 2.32 3.16 -18.82
N GLY A 24 2.92 4.25 -18.35
CA GLY A 24 2.80 5.55 -19.00
C GLY A 24 1.40 6.16 -18.98
N LEU A 25 0.54 5.73 -18.07
CA LEU A 25 -0.87 6.16 -17.99
C LEU A 25 -1.04 7.65 -17.70
N SER A 26 -0.04 8.30 -17.12
CA SER A 26 -0.09 9.76 -16.90
C SER A 26 -0.16 10.56 -18.19
N ARG A 27 0.18 9.96 -19.36
CA ARG A 27 0.13 10.57 -20.69
C ARG A 27 -0.88 9.89 -21.61
N ASP A 28 -1.64 8.93 -21.11
CA ASP A 28 -2.69 8.26 -21.86
C ASP A 28 -3.82 9.24 -22.16
N LYS A 29 -4.22 9.32 -23.44
CA LYS A 29 -5.22 10.29 -23.92
C LYS A 29 -6.60 10.03 -23.33
N ASP A 30 -6.98 8.78 -23.15
CA ASP A 30 -8.29 8.43 -22.60
C ASP A 30 -8.38 8.79 -21.13
N VAL A 31 -7.30 8.57 -20.37
CA VAL A 31 -7.18 8.98 -18.97
C VAL A 31 -7.25 10.51 -18.84
N ILE A 32 -6.50 11.24 -19.69
CA ILE A 32 -6.49 12.71 -19.69
C ILE A 32 -7.87 13.26 -20.05
N ASN A 33 -8.52 12.72 -21.08
CA ASN A 33 -9.85 13.17 -21.50
C ASN A 33 -10.90 12.92 -20.42
N ALA A 34 -10.92 11.75 -19.81
CA ALA A 34 -11.82 11.42 -18.71
C ALA A 34 -11.62 12.36 -17.50
N ALA A 35 -10.38 12.69 -17.17
CA ALA A 35 -10.08 13.67 -16.11
C ALA A 35 -10.59 15.07 -16.47
N HIS A 36 -10.41 15.50 -17.74
CA HIS A 36 -10.89 16.79 -18.23
C HIS A 36 -12.42 16.89 -18.19
N GLU A 37 -13.11 15.90 -18.72
CA GLU A 37 -14.59 15.83 -18.70
C GLU A 37 -15.14 15.86 -17.27
N THR A 38 -14.56 15.06 -16.38
CA THR A 38 -14.96 15.04 -14.97
C THR A 38 -14.75 16.40 -14.31
N THR A 39 -13.64 17.07 -14.62
CA THR A 39 -13.35 18.42 -14.10
C THR A 39 -14.37 19.45 -14.54
N LEU A 40 -14.85 19.38 -15.78
CA LEU A 40 -15.89 20.28 -16.28
C LEU A 40 -17.24 20.10 -15.57
N ILE A 41 -17.55 18.87 -15.15
CA ILE A 41 -18.82 18.53 -14.48
C ILE A 41 -18.75 18.78 -12.96
N GLU A 42 -17.69 18.30 -12.31
CA GLU A 42 -17.58 18.26 -10.85
C GLU A 42 -16.75 19.42 -10.27
N GLY A 43 -16.01 20.14 -11.10
CA GLY A 43 -15.06 21.17 -10.69
C GLY A 43 -13.75 20.58 -10.17
N LEU A 44 -12.89 21.45 -9.64
CA LEU A 44 -11.60 21.09 -9.05
C LEU A 44 -11.71 20.99 -7.53
N GLY A 45 -11.12 19.91 -6.98
CA GLY A 45 -11.04 19.69 -5.53
C GLY A 45 -12.38 19.38 -4.87
N SER A 46 -12.32 19.07 -3.61
CA SER A 46 -13.50 18.64 -2.81
C SER A 46 -14.15 19.78 -2.03
N GLY A 47 -13.44 20.90 -1.83
CA GLY A 47 -13.92 22.07 -1.08
C GLY A 47 -14.04 21.87 0.44
N SER A 48 -13.98 20.62 0.93
CA SER A 48 -14.10 20.24 2.34
C SER A 48 -13.53 18.85 2.58
N SER A 49 -13.40 18.45 3.85
CA SER A 49 -13.08 17.05 4.17
C SER A 49 -14.22 16.13 3.74
N ARG A 50 -13.90 14.89 3.37
CA ARG A 50 -14.90 13.87 2.95
C ARG A 50 -15.92 13.57 4.06
N PHE A 51 -15.52 13.70 5.32
CA PHE A 51 -16.40 13.47 6.47
C PHE A 51 -17.51 14.53 6.60
N ILE A 52 -17.24 15.77 6.20
CA ILE A 52 -18.21 16.87 6.31
C ILE A 52 -19.05 16.96 5.02
N SER A 53 -18.52 17.57 3.96
CA SER A 53 -19.22 17.81 2.70
C SER A 53 -18.36 17.57 1.44
N GLY A 54 -17.10 17.14 1.62
CA GLY A 54 -16.16 16.95 0.51
C GLY A 54 -16.26 15.59 -0.19
N SER A 55 -17.22 14.74 0.19
CA SER A 55 -17.43 13.46 -0.50
C SER A 55 -18.22 13.72 -1.79
N ARG A 56 -17.59 13.43 -2.93
CA ARG A 56 -18.16 13.61 -4.26
C ARG A 56 -18.69 12.29 -4.83
N PRO A 57 -19.64 12.30 -5.80
CA PRO A 57 -20.12 11.08 -6.46
C PRO A 57 -19.01 10.23 -7.06
N ILE A 58 -17.97 10.87 -7.64
CA ILE A 58 -16.83 10.19 -8.23
C ILE A 58 -16.02 9.36 -7.19
N HIS A 59 -15.91 9.81 -5.94
CA HIS A 59 -15.25 9.02 -4.88
C HIS A 59 -16.02 7.72 -4.65
N LYS A 60 -17.34 7.79 -4.52
CA LYS A 60 -18.20 6.62 -4.32
C LYS A 60 -18.15 5.66 -5.48
N SER A 61 -18.18 6.18 -6.70
CA SER A 61 -18.06 5.40 -7.93
C SER A 61 -16.73 4.64 -7.98
N LEU A 62 -15.63 5.31 -7.69
CA LEU A 62 -14.29 4.71 -7.70
C LEU A 62 -14.16 3.64 -6.60
N GLU A 63 -14.59 3.91 -5.36
CA GLU A 63 -14.58 2.93 -4.27
C GLU A 63 -15.40 1.69 -4.64
N THR A 64 -16.58 1.87 -5.25
CA THR A 64 -17.42 0.76 -5.71
C THR A 64 -16.74 -0.07 -6.82
N ASN A 65 -16.14 0.60 -7.79
CA ASN A 65 -15.48 -0.09 -8.91
C ASN A 65 -14.21 -0.83 -8.46
N LEU A 66 -13.43 -0.24 -7.57
CA LEU A 66 -12.27 -0.89 -6.95
C LEU A 66 -12.70 -2.09 -6.11
N GLY A 67 -13.78 -1.98 -5.33
CA GLY A 67 -14.32 -3.10 -4.56
C GLY A 67 -14.71 -4.28 -5.46
N LYS A 68 -15.43 -4.01 -6.56
CA LYS A 68 -15.77 -5.04 -7.54
C LYS A 68 -14.53 -5.66 -8.19
N TRP A 69 -13.57 -4.84 -8.61
CA TRP A 69 -12.34 -5.33 -9.23
C TRP A 69 -11.53 -6.21 -8.29
N LEU A 70 -11.37 -5.78 -7.03
CA LEU A 70 -10.59 -6.46 -6.01
C LEU A 70 -11.38 -7.58 -5.28
N ASN A 71 -12.67 -7.74 -5.58
CA ASN A 71 -13.56 -8.64 -4.86
C ASN A 71 -13.56 -8.36 -3.34
N GLN A 72 -13.71 -7.08 -2.98
CA GLN A 72 -13.76 -6.61 -1.61
C GLN A 72 -15.11 -5.93 -1.32
N ASP A 73 -15.66 -6.16 -0.14
CA ASP A 73 -16.95 -5.57 0.29
C ASP A 73 -16.86 -4.05 0.42
N SER A 74 -15.71 -3.54 0.79
CA SER A 74 -15.48 -2.12 1.03
C SER A 74 -14.08 -1.67 0.63
N VAL A 75 -14.01 -0.46 0.08
CA VAL A 75 -12.77 0.23 -0.25
C VAL A 75 -12.86 1.65 0.29
N LEU A 76 -11.77 2.16 0.83
CA LEU A 76 -11.65 3.54 1.30
C LEU A 76 -10.51 4.24 0.57
N LEU A 77 -10.83 5.37 -0.07
CA LEU A 77 -9.85 6.19 -0.77
C LEU A 77 -9.19 7.20 0.17
N PHE A 78 -7.89 7.35 0.00
CA PHE A 78 -7.07 8.35 0.67
C PHE A 78 -6.39 9.26 -0.36
N PRO A 79 -6.00 10.50 0.01
CA PRO A 79 -5.30 11.43 -0.89
C PRO A 79 -3.90 10.93 -1.29
N SER A 80 -3.32 10.01 -0.53
CA SER A 80 -2.03 9.38 -0.82
C SER A 80 -1.91 8.02 -0.12
N GLY A 81 -1.08 7.13 -0.67
CA GLY A 81 -0.70 5.87 -0.02
C GLY A 81 0.01 6.11 1.32
N TYR A 82 0.74 7.22 1.45
CA TYR A 82 1.37 7.60 2.71
C TYR A 82 0.33 7.76 3.84
N GLN A 83 -0.75 8.48 3.58
CA GLN A 83 -1.84 8.68 4.55
C GLN A 83 -2.63 7.39 4.77
N ALA A 84 -2.86 6.59 3.73
CA ALA A 84 -3.53 5.31 3.84
C ALA A 84 -2.79 4.37 4.79
N ASN A 85 -1.47 4.25 4.66
CA ASN A 85 -0.63 3.42 5.52
C ASN A 85 -0.67 3.86 6.99
N ILE A 86 -0.54 5.17 7.25
CA ILE A 86 -0.64 5.70 8.62
C ILE A 86 -2.02 5.39 9.22
N ALA A 87 -3.08 5.69 8.48
CA ALA A 87 -4.45 5.49 8.94
C ALA A 87 -4.78 4.01 9.17
N ALA A 88 -4.35 3.11 8.28
CA ALA A 88 -4.56 1.67 8.42
C ALA A 88 -3.88 1.13 9.69
N ILE A 89 -2.62 1.48 9.93
CA ILE A 89 -1.92 1.03 11.14
C ILE A 89 -2.59 1.57 12.40
N GLN A 90 -2.94 2.87 12.43
CA GLN A 90 -3.59 3.47 13.60
C GLN A 90 -4.98 2.89 13.86
N ALA A 91 -5.72 2.50 12.81
CA ALA A 91 -7.03 1.85 12.97
C ALA A 91 -6.94 0.40 13.45
N LEU A 92 -5.84 -0.30 13.13
CA LEU A 92 -5.65 -1.71 13.45
C LEU A 92 -4.91 -1.96 14.76
N THR A 93 -4.28 -0.93 15.33
CA THR A 93 -3.40 -1.06 16.50
C THR A 93 -3.59 0.08 17.50
N ASP A 94 -3.21 -0.19 18.74
CA ASP A 94 -3.18 0.76 19.85
C ASP A 94 -1.90 0.59 20.69
N LYS A 95 -1.81 1.31 21.82
CA LYS A 95 -0.68 1.24 22.76
C LYS A 95 -0.45 -0.15 23.37
N ASN A 96 -1.43 -1.04 23.35
CA ASN A 96 -1.34 -2.40 23.88
C ASN A 96 -0.97 -3.42 22.78
N SER A 97 -0.93 -2.98 21.53
CA SER A 97 -0.63 -3.83 20.37
C SER A 97 0.88 -3.99 20.15
N ILE A 98 1.24 -5.04 19.44
CA ILE A 98 2.61 -5.26 18.95
C ILE A 98 2.60 -5.27 17.43
N ILE A 99 3.43 -4.45 16.82
CA ILE A 99 3.68 -4.44 15.39
C ILE A 99 4.99 -5.19 15.12
N ILE A 100 4.94 -6.24 14.29
CA ILE A 100 6.12 -6.97 13.84
C ILE A 100 6.31 -6.67 12.35
N ALA A 101 7.27 -5.81 12.01
CA ALA A 101 7.45 -5.26 10.68
C ALA A 101 8.76 -5.71 10.04
N ASP A 102 8.75 -5.96 8.73
CA ASP A 102 9.99 -6.14 7.98
C ASP A 102 10.88 -4.91 8.12
N ARG A 103 12.19 -5.13 8.17
CA ARG A 103 13.15 -4.03 8.38
C ARG A 103 13.25 -3.05 7.21
N LEU A 104 12.74 -3.39 6.03
CA LEU A 104 12.80 -2.56 4.83
C LEU A 104 11.45 -1.94 4.43
N ILE A 105 10.42 -2.01 5.30
CA ILE A 105 9.13 -1.38 5.02
C ILE A 105 9.27 0.13 4.78
N HIS A 106 8.40 0.64 3.92
CA HIS A 106 8.33 2.05 3.56
C HIS A 106 8.17 2.97 4.80
N ASN A 107 8.69 4.18 4.70
CA ASN A 107 8.68 5.15 5.79
C ASN A 107 7.28 5.47 6.33
N SER A 108 6.25 5.49 5.48
CA SER A 108 4.86 5.72 5.93
C SER A 108 4.38 4.66 6.93
N LEU A 109 4.73 3.39 6.70
CA LEU A 109 4.43 2.28 7.60
C LEU A 109 5.19 2.42 8.93
N LEU A 110 6.44 2.91 8.88
CA LEU A 110 7.22 3.21 10.09
C LEU A 110 6.63 4.36 10.90
N VAL A 111 6.22 5.44 10.23
CA VAL A 111 5.57 6.59 10.88
C VAL A 111 4.24 6.15 11.49
N GLY A 112 3.39 5.43 10.75
CA GLY A 112 2.16 4.87 11.29
C GLY A 112 2.39 4.01 12.52
N SER A 113 3.40 3.12 12.47
CA SER A 113 3.77 2.27 13.61
C SER A 113 4.21 3.06 14.84
N LYS A 114 4.98 4.14 14.65
CA LYS A 114 5.43 4.98 15.77
C LYS A 114 4.30 5.81 16.36
N THR A 115 3.41 6.33 15.51
CA THR A 115 2.32 7.22 15.94
C THR A 115 1.12 6.48 16.52
N SER A 116 0.98 5.17 16.28
CA SER A 116 -0.07 4.34 16.90
C SER A 116 0.15 4.09 18.39
N GLY A 117 1.37 4.31 18.89
CA GLY A 117 1.76 3.97 20.26
C GLY A 117 2.04 2.48 20.49
N ALA A 118 1.84 1.61 19.50
CA ALA A 118 2.14 0.19 19.57
C ALA A 118 3.65 -0.08 19.70
N LYS A 119 4.00 -1.22 20.31
CA LYS A 119 5.39 -1.66 20.38
C LYS A 119 5.86 -2.18 19.02
N LEU A 120 6.79 -1.45 18.38
CA LEU A 120 7.37 -1.84 17.10
C LEU A 120 8.57 -2.79 17.30
N ILE A 121 8.49 -3.94 16.65
CA ILE A 121 9.55 -4.97 16.56
C ILE A 121 9.91 -5.12 15.08
N ARG A 122 11.18 -5.12 14.74
CA ARG A 122 11.66 -5.30 13.36
C ARG A 122 12.18 -6.73 13.17
N PHE A 123 11.80 -7.41 12.09
CA PHE A 123 12.41 -8.66 11.67
C PHE A 123 13.29 -8.46 10.43
N LEU A 124 14.24 -9.39 10.23
CA LEU A 124 15.18 -9.33 9.12
C LEU A 124 14.45 -9.51 7.80
N HIS A 125 14.83 -8.72 6.80
CA HIS A 125 14.17 -8.65 5.50
C HIS A 125 13.92 -10.04 4.90
N ASN A 126 12.65 -10.31 4.59
CA ASN A 126 12.15 -11.57 4.02
C ASN A 126 12.56 -12.83 4.79
N ASN A 127 12.99 -12.71 6.06
CA ASN A 127 13.48 -13.82 6.85
C ASN A 127 12.36 -14.48 7.67
N LEU A 128 11.80 -15.57 7.15
CA LEU A 128 10.72 -16.31 7.79
C LEU A 128 11.08 -16.90 9.14
N LYS A 129 12.34 -17.34 9.33
CA LYS A 129 12.81 -17.90 10.60
C LYS A 129 12.84 -16.83 11.69
N ASP A 130 13.31 -15.63 11.35
CA ASP A 130 13.34 -14.51 12.29
C ASP A 130 11.93 -14.02 12.62
N LEU A 131 11.04 -13.95 11.60
CA LEU A 131 9.62 -13.63 11.79
C LEU A 131 8.96 -14.65 12.74
N GLU A 132 9.09 -15.95 12.48
CA GLU A 132 8.49 -17.00 13.30
C GLU A 132 9.01 -16.97 14.73
N LYS A 133 10.31 -16.75 14.92
CA LYS A 133 10.91 -16.60 16.27
C LYS A 133 10.25 -15.43 17.03
N LYS A 134 9.99 -14.30 16.36
CA LYS A 134 9.35 -13.15 16.98
C LYS A 134 7.88 -13.42 17.26
N LEU A 135 7.15 -13.99 16.30
CA LEU A 135 5.76 -14.39 16.50
C LEU A 135 5.62 -15.35 17.68
N SER A 136 6.42 -16.42 17.74
CA SER A 136 6.41 -17.39 18.85
C SER A 136 6.68 -16.74 20.21
N LYS A 137 7.58 -15.76 20.25
CA LYS A 137 7.89 -15.03 21.50
C LYS A 137 6.74 -14.12 21.94
N TYR A 138 6.13 -13.38 21.02
CA TYR A 138 5.20 -12.31 21.37
C TYR A 138 3.75 -12.75 21.38
N SER A 139 3.33 -13.79 20.65
CA SER A 139 1.96 -14.31 20.67
C SER A 139 1.56 -14.95 22.01
N ILE A 140 2.53 -15.35 22.83
CA ILE A 140 2.26 -15.86 24.17
C ILE A 140 1.81 -14.75 25.14
N ILE A 141 2.32 -13.54 24.95
CA ILE A 141 2.14 -12.42 25.88
C ILE A 141 1.18 -11.35 25.38
N ASN A 142 0.77 -11.41 24.11
CA ASN A 142 -0.10 -10.43 23.51
C ASN A 142 -0.92 -11.04 22.36
N ASN A 143 -2.24 -10.84 22.41
CA ASN A 143 -3.18 -11.32 21.40
C ASN A 143 -3.44 -10.29 20.27
N SER A 144 -2.91 -9.06 20.38
CA SER A 144 -3.05 -8.01 19.37
C SER A 144 -1.72 -7.79 18.65
N ILE A 145 -1.45 -8.64 17.67
CA ILE A 145 -0.25 -8.54 16.84
C ILE A 145 -0.65 -8.19 15.41
N LEU A 146 0.04 -7.19 14.84
CA LEU A 146 -0.02 -6.83 13.43
C LEU A 146 1.34 -7.09 12.77
N VAL A 147 1.37 -7.97 11.78
CA VAL A 147 2.54 -8.12 10.90
C VAL A 147 2.42 -7.13 9.76
N VAL A 148 3.51 -6.44 9.41
CA VAL A 148 3.53 -5.39 8.37
C VAL A 148 4.64 -5.67 7.37
N ILE A 149 4.28 -5.77 6.09
CA ILE A 149 5.19 -6.01 4.97
C ILE A 149 4.78 -5.19 3.74
N GLU A 150 5.68 -5.07 2.77
CA GLU A 150 5.34 -4.70 1.39
C GLU A 150 5.32 -5.98 0.52
N SER A 151 4.45 -6.04 -0.47
CA SER A 151 4.46 -7.15 -1.43
C SER A 151 5.69 -7.10 -2.33
N ILE A 152 6.04 -5.89 -2.79
CA ILE A 152 7.28 -5.55 -3.48
C ILE A 152 7.88 -4.36 -2.74
N TYR A 153 9.12 -4.50 -2.31
CA TYR A 153 9.82 -3.45 -1.58
C TYR A 153 10.32 -2.35 -2.54
N SER A 154 9.96 -1.12 -2.22
CA SER A 154 10.12 0.05 -3.09
C SER A 154 11.55 0.31 -3.57
N MET A 155 12.55 0.08 -2.73
CA MET A 155 13.95 0.37 -3.04
C MET A 155 14.70 -0.83 -3.59
N GLU A 156 14.42 -2.03 -3.06
CA GLU A 156 15.13 -3.27 -3.39
C GLU A 156 14.48 -4.03 -4.55
N GLY A 157 13.20 -3.78 -4.84
CA GLY A 157 12.42 -4.53 -5.82
C GLY A 157 12.22 -6.01 -5.43
N SER A 158 12.57 -6.39 -4.22
CA SER A 158 12.42 -7.76 -3.73
C SER A 158 10.96 -8.08 -3.42
N ILE A 159 10.54 -9.31 -3.70
CA ILE A 159 9.18 -9.79 -3.46
C ILE A 159 9.11 -10.49 -2.11
N ALA A 160 8.08 -10.17 -1.31
CA ALA A 160 7.82 -10.85 -0.06
C ALA A 160 7.30 -12.28 -0.28
N PRO A 161 7.67 -13.25 0.55
CA PRO A 161 7.11 -14.60 0.51
C PRO A 161 5.73 -14.65 1.18
N ILE A 162 4.74 -13.93 0.58
CA ILE A 162 3.42 -13.60 1.16
C ILE A 162 2.70 -14.86 1.64
N GLU A 163 2.61 -15.91 0.82
CA GLU A 163 1.95 -17.18 1.18
C GLU A 163 2.49 -17.76 2.50
N LYS A 164 3.82 -17.78 2.64
CA LYS A 164 4.46 -18.33 3.85
C LYS A 164 4.24 -17.42 5.06
N ILE A 165 4.27 -16.10 4.86
CA ILE A 165 3.98 -15.12 5.92
C ILE A 165 2.53 -15.26 6.37
N THR A 166 1.56 -15.37 5.44
CA THR A 166 0.15 -15.59 5.75
C THR A 166 -0.07 -16.87 6.58
N LYS A 167 0.60 -17.97 6.22
CA LYS A 167 0.55 -19.22 7.01
C LYS A 167 1.09 -19.03 8.43
N LEU A 168 2.16 -18.26 8.61
CA LEU A 168 2.68 -17.92 9.94
C LEU A 168 1.71 -17.02 10.72
N CYS A 169 1.12 -16.02 10.08
CA CYS A 169 0.13 -15.16 10.72
C CYS A 169 -1.09 -15.95 11.21
N LYS A 170 -1.61 -16.88 10.40
CA LYS A 170 -2.68 -17.79 10.82
C LYS A 170 -2.28 -18.68 11.99
N LYS A 171 -1.10 -19.30 11.93
CA LYS A 171 -0.58 -20.17 13.00
C LYS A 171 -0.51 -19.45 14.34
N HIS A 172 -0.19 -18.16 14.34
CA HIS A 172 -0.02 -17.33 15.53
C HIS A 172 -1.21 -16.41 15.83
N ASN A 173 -2.33 -16.55 15.11
CA ASN A 173 -3.55 -15.76 15.26
C ASN A 173 -3.27 -14.24 15.26
N CYS A 174 -2.53 -13.76 14.27
CA CYS A 174 -2.18 -12.35 14.12
C CYS A 174 -2.66 -11.80 12.78
N LYS A 175 -2.92 -10.49 12.74
CA LYS A 175 -3.29 -9.77 11.53
C LYS A 175 -2.08 -9.55 10.63
N LEU A 176 -2.30 -9.45 9.32
CA LEU A 176 -1.29 -9.10 8.33
C LEU A 176 -1.74 -7.87 7.55
N LEU A 177 -0.89 -6.85 7.48
CA LEU A 177 -1.02 -5.69 6.59
C LEU A 177 0.02 -5.82 5.48
N VAL A 178 -0.43 -5.76 4.24
CA VAL A 178 0.42 -5.81 3.05
C VAL A 178 0.26 -4.51 2.27
N ASP A 179 1.35 -3.78 2.07
CA ASP A 179 1.40 -2.65 1.16
C ASP A 179 1.64 -3.17 -0.26
N GLU A 180 0.71 -2.90 -1.15
CA GLU A 180 0.70 -3.32 -2.56
C GLU A 180 1.04 -2.17 -3.52
N ALA A 181 1.61 -1.07 -3.06
CA ALA A 181 1.84 0.14 -3.86
C ALA A 181 2.61 -0.12 -5.16
N HIS A 182 3.50 -1.09 -5.17
CA HIS A 182 4.32 -1.47 -6.34
C HIS A 182 3.81 -2.70 -7.10
N ALA A 183 2.72 -3.32 -6.67
CA ALA A 183 2.17 -4.51 -7.35
C ALA A 183 0.72 -4.34 -7.83
N LEU A 184 -0.10 -3.56 -7.12
CA LEU A 184 -1.49 -3.31 -7.51
C LEU A 184 -1.56 -2.59 -8.87
N GLY A 185 -2.37 -3.10 -9.78
CA GLY A 185 -2.46 -2.63 -11.17
C GLY A 185 -1.39 -3.22 -12.09
N ILE A 186 -0.34 -3.83 -11.55
CA ILE A 186 0.85 -4.28 -12.29
C ILE A 186 0.97 -5.81 -12.28
N LEU A 187 0.92 -6.42 -11.11
CA LEU A 187 1.15 -7.84 -10.90
C LEU A 187 -0.05 -8.55 -10.27
N GLY A 188 0.03 -9.87 -10.25
CA GLY A 188 -1.07 -10.71 -9.80
C GLY A 188 -2.10 -10.98 -10.91
N ASN A 189 -3.04 -11.88 -10.63
CA ASN A 189 -4.11 -12.19 -11.60
C ASN A 189 -4.96 -10.92 -11.83
N GLN A 190 -5.10 -10.52 -13.08
CA GLN A 190 -5.82 -9.30 -13.49
C GLN A 190 -5.27 -8.01 -12.82
N GLY A 191 -3.99 -7.96 -12.46
CA GLY A 191 -3.39 -6.81 -11.79
C GLY A 191 -3.85 -6.57 -10.35
N LYS A 192 -4.45 -7.56 -9.69
CA LYS A 192 -5.04 -7.41 -8.34
C LYS A 192 -4.04 -7.40 -7.20
N GLY A 193 -2.74 -7.37 -7.51
CA GLY A 193 -1.68 -7.45 -6.52
C GLY A 193 -1.28 -8.90 -6.17
N LEU A 194 -0.20 -9.02 -5.43
CA LEU A 194 0.37 -10.32 -5.06
C LEU A 194 -0.28 -10.94 -3.82
N SER A 195 -0.91 -10.13 -2.96
CA SER A 195 -1.60 -10.62 -1.76
C SER A 195 -3.03 -11.09 -2.03
N HIS A 196 -3.62 -10.68 -3.15
CA HIS A 196 -5.02 -10.98 -3.49
C HIS A 196 -5.42 -12.46 -3.35
N PRO A 197 -4.59 -13.47 -3.74
CA PRO A 197 -4.96 -14.89 -3.57
C PRO A 197 -5.07 -15.34 -2.10
N PHE A 198 -4.62 -14.53 -1.16
CA PHE A 198 -4.53 -14.87 0.26
C PHE A 198 -5.46 -14.03 1.15
N LEU A 199 -6.28 -13.14 0.58
CA LEU A 199 -7.13 -12.20 1.33
C LEU A 199 -8.12 -12.90 2.26
N ASP A 200 -8.74 -14.01 1.83
CA ASP A 200 -9.62 -14.82 2.69
C ASP A 200 -8.87 -15.52 3.84
N SER A 201 -7.58 -15.29 3.90
CA SER A 201 -6.64 -15.98 4.78
C SER A 201 -5.96 -15.04 5.78
N ILE A 202 -6.30 -13.76 5.72
CA ILE A 202 -5.64 -12.68 6.48
C ILE A 202 -6.60 -12.09 7.52
#